data_d5cdd513dc607828ac2d70dd8aa434bb
#
_entry.id   d5cdd513dc607828ac2d70dd8aa434bb
#
_cell.length_a   1.000
_cell.length_b   1.000
_cell.length_c   1.000
_cell.angle_alpha   90.00
_cell.angle_beta   90.00
_cell.angle_gamma   90.00
#
_symmetry.space_group_name_H-M   'P 1'
#
loop_
_entity.id
_entity.type
_entity.pdbx_description
1 polymer ?
#
loop_
_entity_poly.entity_id
_entity_poly.type
_entity_poly.pdbx_seq_one_letter_code
_entity_poly.pdbx_strand_id
1 'polypeptide(L)'
;YTLNGIKSRTVGDGQHGTARFATKKEIAETYVQVPYEPELWRRGENLPAAQGLVLGSMERAGKLYALVDTGDVHCLMIGAAGVGKTAHFLYPNIEYACACGMSFLTTDTKGDLYRNYAGIAKKYYGYHTAVIDLRNPTRSDGDNMLHLVNKYMDEYLADHTDLSAKAKAEKYAKITAKTIISSGGTDSSSYGQN
;
A
#
# COMPACT_ATOMS: atom_id res chain seq x y z
N TYR A 1 -17.23 -10.39 46.68
CA TYR A 1 -15.78 -10.29 46.44
C TYR A 1 -15.52 -8.94 45.79
N THR A 2 -15.04 -7.99 46.58
CA THR A 2 -14.68 -6.65 46.13
C THR A 2 -13.23 -6.70 45.60
N LEU A 3 -13.03 -6.27 44.36
CA LEU A 3 -11.74 -6.16 43.67
C LEU A 3 -10.77 -5.15 44.31
N ASN A 4 -11.10 -4.57 45.47
CA ASN A 4 -10.31 -3.56 46.18
C ASN A 4 -9.01 -4.06 46.84
N GLY A 5 -8.64 -5.34 46.66
CA GLY A 5 -7.45 -5.92 47.27
C GLY A 5 -6.27 -6.16 46.34
N ILE A 6 -6.43 -5.96 45.03
CA ILE A 6 -5.33 -6.13 44.08
C ILE A 6 -4.60 -4.78 43.98
N LYS A 7 -3.64 -4.56 44.85
CA LYS A 7 -2.64 -3.51 44.61
C LYS A 7 -1.86 -3.92 43.38
N SER A 8 -2.04 -3.18 42.27
CA SER A 8 -1.12 -3.27 41.15
C SER A 8 0.29 -3.02 41.70
N ARG A 9 1.22 -3.96 41.47
CA ARG A 9 2.64 -3.68 41.73
C ARG A 9 2.99 -2.44 40.95
N THR A 10 3.53 -1.44 41.62
CA THR A 10 4.19 -0.31 40.96
C THR A 10 5.34 -0.89 40.14
N VAL A 11 5.11 -1.01 38.86
CA VAL A 11 6.18 -1.32 37.90
C VAL A 11 7.09 -0.10 37.87
N GLY A 12 8.37 -0.28 38.18
CA GLY A 12 9.34 0.84 38.16
C GLY A 12 9.36 1.47 36.77
N ASP A 13 9.50 2.78 36.72
CA ASP A 13 9.61 3.53 35.47
C ASP A 13 10.70 2.93 34.59
N GLY A 14 10.32 2.50 33.36
CA GLY A 14 11.25 1.94 32.38
C GLY A 14 11.45 0.42 32.41
N GLN A 15 10.80 -0.33 33.29
CA GLN A 15 10.97 -1.79 33.39
C GLN A 15 10.50 -2.54 32.11
N HIS A 16 9.54 -1.97 31.37
CA HIS A 16 9.02 -2.50 30.08
C HIS A 16 9.21 -1.48 28.95
N GLY A 17 10.09 -0.52 29.11
CA GLY A 17 10.27 0.61 28.21
C GLY A 17 9.39 1.80 28.59
N THR A 18 9.72 2.95 28.04
CA THR A 18 8.96 4.20 28.18
C THR A 18 8.49 4.66 26.81
N ALA A 19 7.28 5.22 26.74
CA ALA A 19 6.77 5.84 25.52
C ALA A 19 6.40 7.31 25.82
N ARG A 20 6.71 8.18 24.88
CA ARG A 20 6.32 9.58 24.86
C ARG A 20 6.08 10.06 23.44
N PHE A 21 5.44 11.21 23.30
CA PHE A 21 5.36 11.84 21.99
C PHE A 21 6.75 12.31 21.52
N ALA A 22 7.02 12.14 20.22
CA ALA A 22 8.25 12.60 19.61
C ALA A 22 8.37 14.15 19.70
N THR A 23 9.56 14.63 19.93
CA THR A 23 9.87 16.06 19.87
C THR A 23 9.92 16.53 18.40
N LYS A 24 9.79 17.84 18.18
CA LYS A 24 9.92 18.41 16.82
C LYS A 24 11.28 18.10 16.19
N LYS A 25 12.34 17.98 17.00
CA LYS A 25 13.68 17.62 16.52
C LYS A 25 13.71 16.18 16.03
N GLU A 26 13.20 15.25 16.80
CA GLU A 26 13.12 13.83 16.41
C GLU A 26 12.27 13.62 15.16
N ILE A 27 11.13 14.33 15.04
CA ILE A 27 10.31 14.30 13.83
C ILE A 27 11.11 14.78 12.62
N ALA A 28 11.86 15.89 12.77
CA ALA A 28 12.65 16.47 11.68
C ALA A 28 13.84 15.58 11.28
N GLU A 29 14.39 14.81 12.21
CA GLU A 29 15.50 13.88 11.95
C GLU A 29 15.03 12.54 11.37
N THR A 30 13.77 12.14 11.66
CA THR A 30 13.23 10.83 11.25
C THR A 30 12.54 10.89 9.89
N TYR A 31 11.78 11.95 9.62
CA TYR A 31 10.94 12.02 8.43
C TYR A 31 11.47 13.05 7.42
N VAL A 32 11.37 12.70 6.15
CA VAL A 32 11.66 13.64 5.07
C VAL A 32 10.51 14.65 4.98
N GLN A 33 10.86 15.94 4.98
CA GLN A 33 9.90 17.03 4.86
C GLN A 33 9.79 17.45 3.39
N VAL A 34 8.64 17.21 2.79
CA VAL A 34 8.38 17.51 1.36
C VAL A 34 7.29 18.57 1.27
N PRO A 35 7.48 19.69 0.55
CA PRO A 35 6.40 20.64 0.28
C PRO A 35 5.21 19.92 -0.34
N TYR A 36 4.02 20.05 0.26
CA TYR A 36 2.82 19.37 -0.23
C TYR A 36 2.04 20.29 -1.16
N GLU A 37 2.32 20.18 -2.47
CA GLU A 37 1.84 21.10 -3.52
C GLU A 37 1.13 20.35 -4.66
N PRO A 38 -0.02 19.68 -4.43
CA PRO A 38 -0.69 18.83 -5.44
C PRO A 38 -1.03 19.55 -6.74
N GLU A 39 -1.34 20.84 -6.66
CA GLU A 39 -1.67 21.63 -7.84
C GLU A 39 -0.47 21.82 -8.78
N LEU A 40 0.74 21.97 -8.23
CA LEU A 40 1.97 22.04 -9.00
C LEU A 40 2.34 20.67 -9.53
N TRP A 41 2.22 19.63 -8.73
CA TRP A 41 2.51 18.25 -9.14
C TRP A 41 1.66 17.82 -10.35
N ARG A 42 0.38 18.17 -10.38
CA ARG A 42 -0.53 17.89 -11.50
C ARG A 42 -0.16 18.65 -12.79
N ARG A 43 0.70 19.68 -12.70
CA ARG A 43 1.31 20.36 -13.84
C ARG A 43 2.67 19.79 -14.21
N GLY A 44 3.16 18.80 -13.49
CA GLY A 44 4.52 18.27 -13.66
C GLY A 44 5.61 19.13 -13.03
N GLU A 45 5.23 20.07 -12.14
CA GLU A 45 6.15 20.98 -11.47
C GLU A 45 6.46 20.50 -10.06
N ASN A 46 7.72 20.66 -9.60
CA ASN A 46 8.16 20.35 -8.23
C ASN A 46 7.82 18.92 -7.74
N LEU A 47 7.87 17.95 -8.65
CA LEU A 47 7.54 16.55 -8.29
C LEU A 47 8.47 16.04 -7.18
N PRO A 48 7.92 15.38 -6.14
CA PRO A 48 8.72 14.84 -5.06
C PRO A 48 9.57 13.66 -5.53
N ALA A 49 10.84 13.64 -5.14
CA ALA A 49 11.75 12.53 -5.45
C ALA A 49 11.74 11.43 -4.37
N ALA A 50 11.39 11.79 -3.12
CA ALA A 50 11.37 10.85 -2.01
C ALA A 50 10.14 9.96 -2.08
N GLN A 51 10.33 8.67 -2.36
CA GLN A 51 9.24 7.68 -2.31
C GLN A 51 9.02 7.26 -0.85
N GLY A 52 7.76 7.13 -0.43
CA GLY A 52 7.44 6.75 0.93
C GLY A 52 5.98 7.02 1.31
N LEU A 53 5.69 6.85 2.59
CA LEU A 53 4.36 7.00 3.16
C LEU A 53 4.24 8.36 3.87
N VAL A 54 3.22 9.13 3.54
CA VAL A 54 2.89 10.38 4.25
C VAL A 54 2.20 10.03 5.56
N LEU A 55 2.87 10.23 6.68
CA LEU A 55 2.35 9.94 8.02
C LEU A 55 1.68 11.15 8.68
N GLY A 56 1.97 12.35 8.22
CA GLY A 56 1.41 13.56 8.77
C GLY A 56 1.83 14.78 7.98
N SER A 57 1.51 15.94 8.52
CA SER A 57 1.87 17.22 7.92
C SER A 57 2.31 18.22 8.97
N MET A 58 3.10 19.20 8.55
CA MET A 58 3.48 20.35 9.36
C MET A 58 3.40 21.62 8.52
N GLU A 59 3.05 22.71 9.17
CA GLU A 59 3.08 24.02 8.55
C GLU A 59 4.38 24.77 8.95
N ARG A 60 5.05 25.33 7.96
CA ARG A 60 6.25 26.16 8.17
C ARG A 60 6.22 27.34 7.22
N ALA A 61 6.28 28.54 7.76
CA ALA A 61 6.27 29.80 6.99
C ALA A 61 5.10 29.89 5.99
N GLY A 62 3.89 29.48 6.42
CA GLY A 62 2.68 29.50 5.59
C GLY A 62 2.63 28.44 4.48
N LYS A 63 3.56 27.49 4.47
CA LYS A 63 3.58 26.34 3.53
C LYS A 63 3.33 25.04 4.27
N LEU A 64 2.56 24.16 3.62
CA LEU A 64 2.30 22.80 4.12
C LEU A 64 3.40 21.86 3.65
N TYR A 65 3.95 21.09 4.59
CA TYR A 65 4.93 20.04 4.33
C TYR A 65 4.36 18.69 4.73
N ALA A 66 4.48 17.70 3.86
CA ALA A 66 4.24 16.32 4.20
C ALA A 66 5.44 15.76 4.98
N LEU A 67 5.16 14.99 6.02
CA LEU A 67 6.14 14.20 6.76
C LEU A 67 6.14 12.79 6.18
N VAL A 68 7.19 12.47 5.45
CA VAL A 68 7.30 11.24 4.66
C VAL A 68 8.23 10.26 5.33
N ASP A 69 7.73 9.07 5.61
CA ASP A 69 8.57 7.93 6.00
C ASP A 69 9.03 7.21 4.72
N THR A 70 10.32 7.19 4.49
CA THR A 70 10.95 6.54 3.34
C THR A 70 11.45 5.13 3.64
N GLY A 71 11.20 4.64 4.84
CA GLY A 71 11.52 3.27 5.24
C GLY A 71 10.56 2.25 4.65
N ASP A 72 10.99 0.98 4.64
CA ASP A 72 10.12 -0.16 4.29
C ASP A 72 9.33 -0.59 5.54
N VAL A 73 8.27 0.16 5.86
CA VAL A 73 7.49 -0.04 7.08
C VAL A 73 6.02 -0.31 6.76
N HIS A 74 5.39 -1.14 7.59
CA HIS A 74 3.95 -1.30 7.58
C HIS A 74 3.28 -0.26 8.47
N CYS A 75 2.18 0.32 7.99
CA CYS A 75 1.40 1.29 8.75
C CYS A 75 -0.02 0.77 9.00
N LEU A 76 -0.45 0.77 10.25
CA LEU A 76 -1.82 0.45 10.65
C LEU A 76 -2.51 1.70 11.18
N MET A 77 -3.56 2.15 10.48
CA MET A 77 -4.36 3.29 10.91
C MET A 77 -5.67 2.81 11.54
N ILE A 78 -5.85 3.13 12.81
CA ILE A 78 -7.04 2.80 13.59
C ILE A 78 -7.85 4.08 13.85
N GLY A 79 -9.15 4.01 13.61
CA GLY A 79 -10.05 5.13 13.90
C GLY A 79 -11.51 4.74 13.67
N ALA A 80 -12.44 5.37 14.39
CA ALA A 80 -13.87 5.16 14.23
C ALA A 80 -14.38 5.52 12.81
N ALA A 81 -15.57 5.10 12.46
CA ALA A 81 -16.21 5.52 11.22
C ALA A 81 -16.44 7.04 11.25
N GLY A 82 -16.26 7.70 10.10
CA GLY A 82 -16.51 9.14 9.96
C GLY A 82 -15.39 10.07 10.44
N VAL A 83 -14.33 9.58 11.09
CA VAL A 83 -13.21 10.44 11.56
C VAL A 83 -12.28 10.97 10.44
N GLY A 84 -12.61 10.70 9.18
CA GLY A 84 -11.86 11.25 8.05
C GLY A 84 -10.62 10.45 7.63
N LYS A 85 -10.47 9.17 8.02
CA LYS A 85 -9.32 8.34 7.60
C LYS A 85 -9.04 8.40 6.11
N THR A 86 -10.08 8.27 5.30
CA THR A 86 -9.95 8.33 3.84
C THR A 86 -9.50 9.70 3.36
N ALA A 87 -10.14 10.77 3.87
CA ALA A 87 -9.87 12.13 3.43
C ALA A 87 -8.50 12.66 3.88
N HIS A 88 -8.11 12.36 5.11
CA HIS A 88 -6.91 12.95 5.72
C HIS A 88 -5.65 12.07 5.62
N PHE A 89 -5.82 10.79 5.31
CA PHE A 89 -4.68 9.89 5.16
C PHE A 89 -4.60 9.26 3.77
N LEU A 90 -5.67 8.56 3.35
CA LEU A 90 -5.59 7.75 2.14
C LEU A 90 -5.46 8.61 0.88
N TYR A 91 -6.30 9.64 0.72
CA TYR A 91 -6.23 10.52 -0.45
C TYR A 91 -4.91 11.28 -0.56
N PRO A 92 -4.37 11.91 0.51
CA PRO A 92 -3.05 12.52 0.45
C PRO A 92 -1.94 11.54 0.09
N ASN A 93 -2.01 10.29 0.56
CA ASN A 93 -1.02 9.28 0.23
C ASN A 93 -1.12 8.81 -1.22
N ILE A 94 -2.33 8.64 -1.78
CA ILE A 94 -2.50 8.29 -3.19
C ILE A 94 -1.99 9.42 -4.10
N GLU A 95 -2.33 10.67 -3.79
CA GLU A 95 -1.82 11.82 -4.53
C GLU A 95 -0.29 11.87 -4.50
N TYR A 96 0.29 11.71 -3.31
CA TYR A 96 1.74 11.69 -3.12
C TYR A 96 2.40 10.53 -3.88
N ALA A 97 1.84 9.32 -3.77
CA ALA A 97 2.35 8.14 -4.49
C ALA A 97 2.35 8.37 -6.01
N CYS A 98 1.28 8.97 -6.54
CA CYS A 98 1.24 9.36 -7.95
C CYS A 98 2.31 10.39 -8.30
N ALA A 99 2.51 11.42 -7.47
CA ALA A 99 3.46 12.48 -7.74
C ALA A 99 4.92 12.00 -7.71
N CYS A 100 5.27 11.07 -6.81
CA CYS A 100 6.62 10.51 -6.74
C CYS A 100 6.84 9.24 -7.58
N GLY A 101 5.88 8.87 -8.44
CA GLY A 101 6.03 7.76 -9.39
C GLY A 101 6.01 6.37 -8.78
N MET A 102 5.35 6.17 -7.63
CA MET A 102 5.21 4.86 -7.00
C MET A 102 4.11 4.05 -7.66
N SER A 103 4.37 2.76 -7.96
CA SER A 103 3.31 1.80 -8.26
C SER A 103 2.64 1.34 -6.97
N PHE A 104 1.33 1.23 -6.97
CA PHE A 104 0.58 0.79 -5.78
C PHE A 104 -0.65 -0.03 -6.14
N LEU A 105 -1.06 -0.88 -5.20
CA LEU A 105 -2.31 -1.63 -5.23
C LEU A 105 -3.17 -1.16 -4.05
N THR A 106 -4.46 -0.96 -4.29
CA THR A 106 -5.41 -0.59 -3.24
C THR A 106 -6.69 -1.39 -3.35
N THR A 107 -7.32 -1.66 -2.21
CA THR A 107 -8.66 -2.25 -2.15
C THR A 107 -9.69 -1.14 -1.93
N ASP A 108 -10.77 -1.17 -2.71
CA ASP A 108 -11.82 -0.14 -2.68
C ASP A 108 -13.20 -0.78 -2.54
N THR A 109 -13.68 -0.91 -1.31
CA THR A 109 -14.96 -1.55 -1.02
C THR A 109 -16.18 -0.75 -1.47
N LYS A 110 -16.03 0.55 -1.70
CA LYS A 110 -17.12 1.48 -2.07
C LYS A 110 -17.03 2.02 -3.50
N GLY A 111 -15.89 1.84 -4.15
CA GLY A 111 -15.58 2.41 -5.46
C GLY A 111 -15.25 3.91 -5.41
N ASP A 112 -15.09 4.50 -4.22
CA ASP A 112 -14.84 5.94 -4.07
C ASP A 112 -13.43 6.32 -4.51
N LEU A 113 -12.44 5.46 -4.23
CA LEU A 113 -11.05 5.70 -4.64
C LEU A 113 -10.92 5.70 -6.16
N TYR A 114 -11.49 4.70 -6.80
CA TYR A 114 -11.47 4.61 -8.26
C TYR A 114 -12.14 5.81 -8.90
N ARG A 115 -13.36 6.17 -8.45
CA ARG A 115 -14.10 7.33 -8.99
C ARG A 115 -13.35 8.65 -8.83
N ASN A 116 -12.70 8.83 -7.68
CA ASN A 116 -12.07 10.11 -7.34
C ASN A 116 -10.64 10.24 -7.88
N TYR A 117 -9.87 9.14 -7.96
CA TYR A 117 -8.44 9.21 -8.23
C TYR A 117 -7.97 8.54 -9.52
N ALA A 118 -8.70 7.57 -10.08
CA ALA A 118 -8.23 6.91 -11.31
C ALA A 118 -8.08 7.89 -12.48
N GLY A 119 -9.02 8.82 -12.62
CA GLY A 119 -8.94 9.88 -13.62
C GLY A 119 -7.80 10.86 -13.40
N ILE A 120 -7.50 11.21 -12.15
CA ILE A 120 -6.39 12.07 -11.76
C ILE A 120 -5.07 11.39 -12.08
N ALA A 121 -4.89 10.15 -11.65
CA ALA A 121 -3.69 9.35 -11.90
C ALA A 121 -3.38 9.21 -13.39
N LYS A 122 -4.39 8.91 -14.20
CA LYS A 122 -4.24 8.83 -15.68
C LYS A 122 -3.91 10.17 -16.30
N LYS A 123 -4.70 11.21 -15.99
CA LYS A 123 -4.64 12.49 -16.70
C LYS A 123 -3.40 13.30 -16.37
N TYR A 124 -3.05 13.36 -15.09
CA TYR A 124 -2.00 14.26 -14.61
C TYR A 124 -0.65 13.58 -14.39
N TYR A 125 -0.65 12.28 -14.09
CA TYR A 125 0.57 11.55 -13.76
C TYR A 125 0.90 10.43 -14.75
N GLY A 126 0.06 10.21 -15.79
CA GLY A 126 0.33 9.23 -16.84
C GLY A 126 0.23 7.76 -16.39
N TYR A 127 -0.46 7.47 -15.29
CA TYR A 127 -0.60 6.11 -14.78
C TYR A 127 -1.48 5.23 -15.67
N HIS A 128 -1.06 4.00 -15.84
CA HIS A 128 -1.96 2.92 -16.23
C HIS A 128 -2.72 2.44 -14.99
N THR A 129 -4.06 2.48 -15.04
CA THR A 129 -4.91 2.00 -13.95
C THR A 129 -5.69 0.78 -14.42
N ALA A 130 -5.63 -0.30 -13.66
CA ALA A 130 -6.41 -1.51 -13.86
C ALA A 130 -7.35 -1.73 -12.67
N VAL A 131 -8.54 -2.24 -12.93
CA VAL A 131 -9.57 -2.49 -11.91
C VAL A 131 -10.04 -3.92 -12.00
N ILE A 132 -9.91 -4.66 -10.90
CA ILE A 132 -10.51 -5.98 -10.72
C ILE A 132 -11.80 -5.78 -9.93
N ASP A 133 -12.95 -5.82 -10.61
CA ASP A 133 -14.26 -5.65 -9.99
C ASP A 133 -14.91 -7.01 -9.72
N LEU A 134 -14.80 -7.48 -8.48
CA LEU A 134 -15.38 -8.76 -8.05
C LEU A 134 -16.92 -8.73 -7.93
N ARG A 135 -17.53 -7.54 -7.88
CA ARG A 135 -18.99 -7.40 -7.83
C ARG A 135 -19.61 -7.41 -9.22
N ASN A 136 -18.88 -6.89 -10.20
CA ASN A 136 -19.32 -6.83 -11.57
C ASN A 136 -18.21 -7.32 -12.51
N PRO A 137 -17.98 -8.64 -12.60
CA PRO A 137 -16.91 -9.22 -13.40
C PRO A 137 -16.94 -8.82 -14.88
N THR A 138 -18.13 -8.47 -15.41
CA THR A 138 -18.28 -8.05 -16.82
C THR A 138 -17.73 -6.64 -17.09
N ARG A 139 -17.48 -5.85 -16.04
CA ARG A 139 -16.84 -4.52 -16.09
C ARG A 139 -15.44 -4.50 -15.54
N SER A 140 -14.95 -5.65 -15.08
CA SER A 140 -13.59 -5.80 -14.59
C SER A 140 -12.60 -5.80 -15.73
N ASP A 141 -11.43 -5.23 -15.52
CA ASP A 141 -10.30 -5.47 -16.38
C ASP A 141 -9.89 -6.95 -16.27
N GLY A 142 -9.51 -7.54 -17.40
CA GLY A 142 -9.02 -8.91 -17.42
C GLY A 142 -7.59 -8.98 -16.93
N ASP A 143 -7.30 -9.97 -16.09
CA ASP A 143 -5.94 -10.30 -15.70
C ASP A 143 -5.59 -11.70 -16.17
N ASN A 144 -4.55 -11.81 -16.99
CA ASN A 144 -4.03 -13.08 -17.44
C ASN A 144 -2.95 -13.57 -16.48
N MET A 145 -3.33 -14.40 -15.52
CA MET A 145 -2.40 -14.99 -14.53
C MET A 145 -1.25 -15.78 -15.18
N LEU A 146 -1.39 -16.18 -16.44
CA LEU A 146 -0.35 -16.88 -17.19
C LEU A 146 0.46 -15.94 -18.10
N HIS A 147 0.25 -14.63 -18.02
CA HIS A 147 0.94 -13.66 -18.89
C HIS A 147 2.48 -13.83 -18.87
N LEU A 148 3.07 -13.93 -17.68
CA LEU A 148 4.52 -14.11 -17.56
C LEU A 148 4.99 -15.49 -18.04
N VAL A 149 4.18 -16.53 -17.84
CA VAL A 149 4.46 -17.86 -18.39
C VAL A 149 4.51 -17.81 -19.90
N ASN A 150 3.47 -17.25 -20.51
CA ASN A 150 3.36 -17.13 -21.97
C ASN A 150 4.50 -16.29 -22.53
N LYS A 151 4.75 -15.10 -21.94
CA LYS A 151 5.85 -14.21 -22.36
C LYS A 151 7.20 -14.93 -22.44
N TYR A 152 7.60 -15.59 -21.37
CA TYR A 152 8.89 -16.27 -21.34
C TYR A 152 8.91 -17.55 -22.17
N MET A 153 7.76 -18.21 -22.36
CA MET A 153 7.65 -19.32 -23.28
C MET A 153 7.80 -18.86 -24.73
N ASP A 154 7.20 -17.73 -25.11
CA ASP A 154 7.33 -17.15 -26.46
C ASP A 154 8.79 -16.72 -26.74
N GLU A 155 9.49 -16.14 -25.74
CA GLU A 155 10.93 -15.86 -25.84
C GLU A 155 11.74 -17.11 -26.08
N TYR A 156 11.48 -18.21 -25.35
CA TYR A 156 12.14 -19.50 -25.55
C TYR A 156 11.80 -20.15 -26.91
N LEU A 157 10.58 -20.02 -27.37
CA LEU A 157 10.16 -20.55 -28.68
C LEU A 157 10.79 -19.78 -29.85
N ALA A 158 11.10 -18.49 -29.64
CA ALA A 158 11.83 -17.68 -30.61
C ALA A 158 13.33 -18.02 -30.66
N ASP A 159 13.90 -18.39 -29.51
CA ASP A 159 15.29 -18.86 -29.40
C ASP A 159 15.41 -20.04 -28.43
N HIS A 160 15.42 -21.24 -28.96
CA HIS A 160 15.51 -22.47 -28.15
C HIS A 160 16.83 -22.61 -27.38
N THR A 161 17.81 -21.77 -27.62
CA THR A 161 19.09 -21.74 -26.86
C THR A 161 18.95 -20.92 -25.57
N ASP A 162 17.92 -20.08 -25.44
CA ASP A 162 17.65 -19.31 -24.22
C ASP A 162 17.00 -20.18 -23.13
N LEU A 163 17.83 -20.99 -22.48
CA LEU A 163 17.41 -21.81 -21.34
C LEU A 163 16.97 -20.94 -20.11
N SER A 164 17.39 -19.68 -20.07
CA SER A 164 16.97 -18.75 -18.99
C SER A 164 15.51 -18.38 -19.14
N ALA A 165 15.03 -18.12 -20.37
CA ALA A 165 13.61 -17.86 -20.64
C ALA A 165 12.74 -19.08 -20.28
N LYS A 166 13.18 -20.30 -20.67
CA LYS A 166 12.50 -21.54 -20.29
C LYS A 166 12.38 -21.69 -18.77
N ALA A 167 13.50 -21.49 -18.03
CA ALA A 167 13.51 -21.60 -16.57
C ALA A 167 12.60 -20.57 -15.89
N LYS A 168 12.50 -19.35 -16.44
CA LYS A 168 11.57 -18.32 -15.96
C LYS A 168 10.11 -18.72 -16.21
N ALA A 169 9.77 -19.23 -17.39
CA ALA A 169 8.42 -19.72 -17.69
C ALA A 169 7.99 -20.81 -16.71
N GLU A 170 8.85 -21.82 -16.49
CA GLU A 170 8.60 -22.90 -15.52
C GLU A 170 8.44 -22.38 -14.09
N LYS A 171 9.28 -21.41 -13.67
CA LYS A 171 9.20 -20.78 -12.35
C LYS A 171 7.83 -20.12 -12.14
N TYR A 172 7.38 -19.29 -13.10
CA TYR A 172 6.10 -18.60 -12.98
C TYR A 172 4.91 -19.57 -13.06
N ALA A 173 4.96 -20.59 -13.88
CA ALA A 173 3.95 -21.64 -13.90
C ALA A 173 3.81 -22.34 -12.53
N LYS A 174 4.94 -22.71 -11.90
CA LYS A 174 4.96 -23.29 -10.55
C LYS A 174 4.42 -22.35 -9.47
N ILE A 175 4.74 -21.06 -9.53
CA ILE A 175 4.22 -20.05 -8.60
C ILE A 175 2.69 -19.95 -8.75
N THR A 176 2.18 -19.79 -9.96
CA THR A 176 0.74 -19.69 -10.22
C THR A 176 -0.01 -20.93 -9.75
N ALA A 177 0.49 -22.11 -10.11
CA ALA A 177 -0.11 -23.39 -9.68
C ALA A 177 -0.13 -23.52 -8.14
N LYS A 178 0.98 -23.19 -7.47
CA LYS A 178 1.08 -23.24 -6.00
C LYS A 178 0.09 -22.26 -5.35
N THR A 179 -0.06 -21.07 -5.89
CA THR A 179 -0.99 -20.06 -5.35
C THR A 179 -2.43 -20.54 -5.44
N ILE A 180 -2.83 -21.13 -6.57
CA ILE A 180 -4.19 -21.67 -6.77
C ILE A 180 -4.46 -22.85 -5.83
N ILE A 181 -3.52 -23.79 -5.71
CA ILE A 181 -3.69 -24.97 -4.87
C ILE A 181 -3.73 -24.59 -3.38
N SER A 182 -2.86 -23.67 -2.94
CA SER A 182 -2.80 -23.26 -1.53
C SER A 182 -4.05 -22.47 -1.11
N SER A 183 -4.67 -21.72 -2.00
CA SER A 183 -5.90 -20.98 -1.70
C SER A 183 -7.14 -21.89 -1.61
N GLY A 184 -7.10 -23.07 -2.23
CA GLY A 184 -8.20 -24.05 -2.17
C GLY A 184 -8.16 -25.00 -0.97
N GLY A 185 -7.09 -24.99 -0.14
CA GLY A 185 -6.85 -25.99 0.90
C GLY A 185 -7.28 -25.62 2.33
N THR A 186 -7.92 -24.48 2.57
CA THR A 186 -8.24 -24.01 3.94
C THR A 186 -9.66 -24.30 4.44
N ASP A 187 -10.52 -24.96 3.64
CA ASP A 187 -11.93 -25.16 4.02
C ASP A 187 -12.35 -26.61 4.34
N SER A 188 -11.43 -27.55 4.52
CA SER A 188 -11.84 -28.95 4.76
C SER A 188 -11.63 -29.51 6.19
N SER A 189 -11.47 -28.66 7.23
CA SER A 189 -11.23 -29.16 8.59
C SER A 189 -12.14 -28.61 9.69
N SER A 190 -13.36 -28.17 9.41
CA SER A 190 -14.28 -27.73 10.47
C SER A 190 -15.74 -28.19 10.36
N TYR A 191 -16.05 -29.25 9.60
CA TYR A 191 -17.36 -29.90 9.70
C TYR A 191 -17.19 -31.41 9.94
N GLY A 192 -17.16 -31.78 11.20
CA GLY A 192 -17.24 -33.20 11.58
C GLY A 192 -16.77 -33.48 12.98
N GLN A 193 -17.57 -33.08 13.97
CA GLN A 193 -17.78 -33.81 15.24
C GLN A 193 -18.79 -33.03 16.10
N ASN A 194 -20.06 -33.42 16.00
CA ASN A 194 -21.00 -33.85 17.06
C ASN A 194 -22.39 -33.99 16.47
#